data_37056ebd96cba8497f422b42815d727d
#
_entry.id   37056ebd96cba8497f422b42815d727d
#
_cell.length_a   1.000
_cell.length_b   1.000
_cell.length_c   1.000
_cell.angle_alpha   90.00
_cell.angle_beta   90.00
_cell.angle_gamma   90.00
#
_symmetry.space_group_name_H-M   'P 1'
#
loop_
_entity.id
_entity.type
_entity.pdbx_description
1 polymer ?
#
loop_
_entity_poly.entity_id
_entity_poly.type
_entity_poly.pdbx_seq_one_letter_code
_entity_poly.pdbx_strand_id
1 'polypeptide(L)'
;MILILSRSEVFVRRSAVRLSLTASAGLAALLLSSCAGPAGAGNQSQSGAIEVVTSTNVYGDIVKAVGGDKVDVKAIITKTSQDPHSYEASAQDKLVISKAKLVVENGGGYDDFLHKIADETKIGHENMISAVEVSGLAPEEESHSADAHSDEPHAHDHGSFNEHVWYSLDTMGKLADAVAAKLGSLDAGSAATFTGNADAFKAKLNGLTTTLNNVKAANEHQPVAITEPVPLYLLEAAGLENKTPEAYSAAVEEGTDVPASVLKETTDLLGSKSVRFLAYNEQTEGPQTEAVKRAAEASGVPVLNFTETLPEGKDYVQWMADNVESIASALKK
;
A
#
# COMPACT_ATOMS: atom_id res chain seq x y z
N MET A 1 62.49 10.22 -1.63
CA MET A 1 63.30 11.38 -1.22
C MET A 1 62.36 12.36 -0.54
N ILE A 2 62.60 12.49 0.81
CA ILE A 2 62.21 13.57 1.73
C ILE A 2 60.71 13.74 2.03
N LEU A 3 60.31 13.17 3.11
CA LEU A 3 59.85 13.60 4.43
C LEU A 3 59.78 15.14 4.65
N ILE A 4 58.64 15.67 5.13
CA ILE A 4 58.61 16.62 6.23
C ILE A 4 57.29 16.41 7.02
N LEU A 5 57.48 16.03 8.28
CA LEU A 5 56.58 16.09 9.41
C LEU A 5 56.46 17.54 9.90
N SER A 6 55.26 17.97 10.34
CA SER A 6 55.19 19.08 11.29
C SER A 6 54.11 18.79 12.34
N ARG A 7 54.60 18.63 13.54
CA ARG A 7 53.86 18.67 14.85
C ARG A 7 53.62 20.12 15.28
N SER A 8 52.52 20.38 15.95
CA SER A 8 52.39 21.47 16.96
C SER A 8 51.22 21.10 17.82
N GLU A 9 51.39 20.58 18.94
CA GLU A 9 51.55 20.96 20.35
C GLU A 9 50.41 21.89 20.88
N VAL A 10 49.53 21.29 21.63
CA VAL A 10 49.06 21.53 23.04
C VAL A 10 49.25 22.93 23.58
N PHE A 11 48.13 23.55 24.02
CA PHE A 11 48.12 24.52 25.11
C PHE A 11 46.94 24.32 26.06
N VAL A 12 47.26 23.68 27.17
CA VAL A 12 46.41 23.59 28.36
C VAL A 12 46.51 24.92 29.11
N ARG A 13 45.40 25.56 29.42
CA ARG A 13 45.31 26.56 30.51
C ARG A 13 44.31 26.16 31.57
N ARG A 14 44.85 25.66 32.67
CA ARG A 14 44.19 25.60 33.97
C ARG A 14 44.15 27.01 34.55
N SER A 15 43.02 27.42 35.09
CA SER A 15 42.95 28.46 36.12
C SER A 15 41.93 28.04 37.16
N ALA A 16 42.44 27.78 38.31
CA ALA A 16 41.72 27.51 39.54
C ALA A 16 41.48 28.80 40.29
N VAL A 17 40.67 28.69 41.38
CA VAL A 17 40.54 29.59 42.57
C VAL A 17 39.38 30.58 42.42
N ARG A 18 38.42 30.69 43.34
CA ARG A 18 38.44 30.65 44.86
C ARG A 18 37.05 30.39 45.43
N LEU A 19 37.08 29.67 46.50
CA LEU A 19 36.09 29.45 47.51
C LEU A 19 35.74 30.79 48.24
N SER A 20 34.46 31.03 48.52
CA SER A 20 34.02 31.91 49.57
C SER A 20 32.73 31.39 50.18
N LEU A 21 32.88 30.88 51.38
CA LEU A 21 31.82 30.56 52.34
C LEU A 21 31.31 31.90 52.98
N THR A 22 29.98 32.09 53.00
CA THR A 22 29.33 32.87 54.03
C THR A 22 28.02 32.21 54.43
N ALA A 23 28.00 31.75 55.67
CA ALA A 23 26.82 31.28 56.37
C ALA A 23 26.03 32.49 56.87
N SER A 24 24.71 32.46 56.78
CA SER A 24 23.83 33.21 57.61
C SER A 24 22.51 32.47 57.84
N ALA A 25 22.25 32.13 59.07
CA ALA A 25 21.04 31.54 59.62
C ALA A 25 19.95 32.62 59.78
N GLY A 26 18.70 32.24 59.59
CA GLY A 26 17.50 33.06 59.79
C GLY A 26 16.19 32.24 59.60
N LEU A 27 15.79 31.64 60.66
CA LEU A 27 14.56 31.52 61.47
C LEU A 27 13.20 31.62 60.70
N ALA A 28 12.50 30.52 60.72
CA ALA A 28 11.05 30.18 60.81
C ALA A 28 9.98 31.26 60.56
N ALA A 29 9.04 30.87 59.67
CA ALA A 29 7.62 31.14 59.91
C ALA A 29 6.78 30.10 59.15
N LEU A 30 6.13 29.21 59.87
CA LEU A 30 5.02 28.33 59.42
C LEU A 30 3.78 29.17 59.07
N LEU A 31 3.32 29.13 57.87
CA LEU A 31 1.92 29.42 57.54
C LEU A 31 1.37 28.28 56.68
N LEU A 32 0.68 27.38 57.34
CA LEU A 32 -0.26 26.43 56.73
C LEU A 32 -1.43 27.21 56.16
N SER A 33 -1.49 27.32 54.83
CA SER A 33 -2.71 27.67 54.14
C SER A 33 -3.14 26.47 53.32
N SER A 34 -4.00 25.67 53.93
CA SER A 34 -4.80 24.64 53.28
C SER A 34 -5.81 25.31 52.34
N CYS A 35 -5.57 25.26 51.02
CA CYS A 35 -6.62 25.38 50.03
C CYS A 35 -6.77 24.02 49.37
N ALA A 36 -7.68 23.23 49.91
CA ALA A 36 -8.25 22.06 49.19
C ALA A 36 -9.09 22.58 48.04
N GLY A 37 -8.49 22.77 46.86
CA GLY A 37 -9.19 22.82 45.59
C GLY A 37 -9.50 21.39 45.16
N PRO A 38 -10.69 21.10 44.55
CA PRO A 38 -10.93 19.79 44.03
C PRO A 38 -9.90 19.49 42.95
N ALA A 39 -9.03 18.51 43.21
CA ALA A 39 -8.20 17.90 42.19
C ALA A 39 -9.14 17.25 41.16
N GLY A 40 -9.49 18.03 40.16
CA GLY A 40 -9.95 17.45 38.91
C GLY A 40 -8.81 16.59 38.42
N ALA A 41 -8.89 15.28 38.66
CA ALA A 41 -8.13 14.30 37.94
C ALA A 41 -8.50 14.45 36.47
N GLY A 42 -7.84 15.36 35.78
CA GLY A 42 -7.74 15.32 34.34
C GLY A 42 -7.06 14.02 34.02
N ASN A 43 -7.87 13.02 33.74
CA ASN A 43 -7.46 11.83 33.05
C ASN A 43 -6.98 12.35 31.70
N GLN A 44 -5.71 12.74 31.60
CA GLN A 44 -5.04 12.80 30.31
C GLN A 44 -4.98 11.34 29.85
N SER A 45 -6.04 10.91 29.15
CA SER A 45 -5.93 9.79 28.25
C SER A 45 -4.76 10.17 27.34
N GLN A 46 -3.60 9.60 27.58
CA GLN A 46 -2.62 9.43 26.52
C GLN A 46 -3.38 8.57 25.48
N SER A 47 -4.04 9.22 24.54
CA SER A 47 -4.52 8.55 23.34
C SER A 47 -3.26 8.13 22.60
N GLY A 48 -2.78 6.92 22.88
CA GLY A 48 -1.78 6.28 22.04
C GLY A 48 -2.33 6.22 20.63
N ALA A 49 -1.47 6.31 19.62
CA ALA A 49 -1.88 6.14 18.23
C ALA A 49 -2.63 4.81 18.06
N ILE A 50 -3.65 4.78 17.19
CA ILE A 50 -4.41 3.57 16.88
C ILE A 50 -3.49 2.62 16.13
N GLU A 51 -3.27 1.41 16.66
CA GLU A 51 -2.48 0.39 15.99
C GLU A 51 -3.27 -0.19 14.81
N VAL A 52 -2.77 0.01 13.59
CA VAL A 52 -3.36 -0.50 12.36
C VAL A 52 -2.36 -1.42 11.67
N VAL A 53 -2.84 -2.59 11.24
CA VAL A 53 -2.04 -3.51 10.43
C VAL A 53 -2.67 -3.61 9.05
N THR A 54 -1.82 -3.59 8.02
CA THR A 54 -2.25 -3.75 6.64
C THR A 54 -1.49 -4.89 5.97
N SER A 55 -2.08 -5.54 4.99
CA SER A 55 -1.41 -6.60 4.24
C SER A 55 -0.19 -6.05 3.51
N THR A 56 -0.38 -5.00 2.71
CA THR A 56 0.69 -4.38 1.92
C THR A 56 0.93 -2.92 2.31
N ASN A 57 2.06 -2.39 1.88
CA ASN A 57 2.40 -0.98 2.05
C ASN A 57 1.50 -0.04 1.25
N VAL A 58 0.78 -0.54 0.23
CA VAL A 58 -0.23 0.23 -0.52
C VAL A 58 -1.34 0.68 0.42
N TYR A 59 -1.95 -0.25 1.13
CA TYR A 59 -3.00 0.04 2.11
C TYR A 59 -2.44 0.79 3.32
N GLY A 60 -1.19 0.48 3.70
CA GLY A 60 -0.49 1.18 4.76
C GLY A 60 -0.37 2.68 4.50
N ASP A 61 -0.04 3.07 3.28
CA ASP A 61 0.06 4.48 2.90
C ASP A 61 -1.30 5.19 2.91
N ILE A 62 -2.36 4.53 2.40
CA ILE A 62 -3.72 5.08 2.41
C ILE A 62 -4.22 5.28 3.84
N VAL A 63 -4.03 4.27 4.72
CA VAL A 63 -4.38 4.39 6.15
C VAL A 63 -3.59 5.54 6.79
N LYS A 64 -2.31 5.68 6.47
CA LYS A 64 -1.48 6.78 6.97
C LYS A 64 -1.93 8.14 6.46
N ALA A 65 -2.33 8.22 5.19
CA ALA A 65 -2.86 9.45 4.60
C ALA A 65 -4.15 9.91 5.30
N VAL A 66 -5.02 8.97 5.69
CA VAL A 66 -6.29 9.25 6.39
C VAL A 66 -6.07 9.49 7.88
N GLY A 67 -5.31 8.62 8.55
CA GLY A 67 -5.13 8.63 10.01
C GLY A 67 -4.15 9.68 10.51
N GLY A 68 -3.18 10.12 9.67
CA GLY A 68 -2.17 11.11 10.02
C GLY A 68 -1.29 10.66 11.18
N ASP A 69 -1.16 11.50 12.21
CA ASP A 69 -0.41 11.25 13.44
C ASP A 69 -1.18 10.43 14.49
N LYS A 70 -2.44 10.12 14.22
CA LYS A 70 -3.33 9.38 15.13
C LYS A 70 -3.23 7.86 14.97
N VAL A 71 -2.49 7.37 13.97
CA VAL A 71 -2.34 5.95 13.67
C VAL A 71 -0.87 5.53 13.72
N ASP A 72 -0.61 4.32 14.23
CA ASP A 72 0.64 3.58 14.05
C ASP A 72 0.39 2.44 13.08
N VAL A 73 0.86 2.61 11.83
CA VAL A 73 0.56 1.70 10.73
C VAL A 73 1.74 0.76 10.51
N LYS A 74 1.43 -0.54 10.43
CA LYS A 74 2.38 -1.60 10.11
C LYS A 74 1.87 -2.41 8.92
N ALA A 75 2.53 -2.27 7.78
CA ALA A 75 2.32 -3.14 6.64
C ALA A 75 3.17 -4.41 6.81
N ILE A 76 2.58 -5.58 6.53
CA ILE A 76 3.28 -6.87 6.59
C ILE A 76 4.19 -7.01 5.38
N ILE A 77 3.68 -6.77 4.19
CA ILE A 77 4.42 -6.83 2.92
C ILE A 77 4.82 -5.41 2.53
N THR A 78 6.13 -5.19 2.40
CA THR A 78 6.69 -3.85 2.15
C THR A 78 7.70 -3.82 1.00
N LYS A 79 8.02 -4.97 0.41
CA LYS A 79 9.03 -5.09 -0.62
C LYS A 79 8.45 -5.69 -1.88
N THR A 80 8.86 -5.18 -3.02
CA THR A 80 8.50 -5.71 -4.34
C THR A 80 8.95 -7.17 -4.58
N SER A 81 9.90 -7.67 -3.79
CA SER A 81 10.35 -9.06 -3.84
C SER A 81 9.50 -10.04 -3.01
N GLN A 82 8.44 -9.56 -2.37
CA GLN A 82 7.51 -10.39 -1.60
C GLN A 82 6.21 -10.50 -2.40
N ASP A 83 5.83 -11.71 -2.76
CA ASP A 83 4.58 -12.00 -3.43
C ASP A 83 3.47 -12.23 -2.40
N PRO A 84 2.39 -11.44 -2.41
CA PRO A 84 1.30 -11.56 -1.44
C PRO A 84 0.50 -12.86 -1.55
N HIS A 85 0.33 -13.42 -2.76
CA HIS A 85 -0.41 -14.65 -2.98
C HIS A 85 0.24 -15.87 -2.30
N SER A 86 1.58 -15.88 -2.26
CA SER A 86 2.36 -16.98 -1.68
C SER A 86 3.01 -16.62 -0.33
N TYR A 87 2.64 -15.49 0.29
CA TYR A 87 3.27 -15.03 1.51
C TYR A 87 2.97 -15.93 2.72
N GLU A 88 4.03 -16.46 3.32
CA GLU A 88 3.95 -17.22 4.57
C GLU A 88 4.28 -16.31 5.77
N ALA A 89 3.25 -16.00 6.56
CA ALA A 89 3.42 -15.12 7.70
C ALA A 89 4.24 -15.74 8.84
N SER A 90 5.18 -14.97 9.35
CA SER A 90 6.03 -15.35 10.47
C SER A 90 5.30 -15.27 11.83
N ALA A 91 5.88 -15.87 12.88
CA ALA A 91 5.38 -15.70 14.25
C ALA A 91 5.42 -14.21 14.70
N GLN A 92 6.34 -13.41 14.15
CA GLN A 92 6.40 -11.99 14.43
C GLN A 92 5.23 -11.24 13.81
N ASP A 93 4.83 -11.61 12.58
CA ASP A 93 3.67 -11.02 11.92
C ASP A 93 2.39 -11.34 12.70
N LYS A 94 2.22 -12.59 13.14
CA LYS A 94 1.10 -13.00 14.03
C LYS A 94 1.06 -12.14 15.31
N LEU A 95 2.21 -11.88 15.92
CA LEU A 95 2.29 -11.04 17.12
C LEU A 95 1.91 -9.58 16.84
N VAL A 96 2.29 -9.06 15.67
CA VAL A 96 1.94 -7.68 15.26
C VAL A 96 0.44 -7.59 15.00
N ILE A 97 -0.11 -8.52 14.21
CA ILE A 97 -1.53 -8.56 13.86
C ILE A 97 -2.39 -8.69 15.12
N SER A 98 -2.02 -9.56 16.08
CA SER A 98 -2.80 -9.78 17.31
C SER A 98 -2.99 -8.54 18.20
N LYS A 99 -2.23 -7.46 17.95
CA LYS A 99 -2.34 -6.18 18.69
C LYS A 99 -3.14 -5.13 17.95
N ALA A 100 -3.44 -5.37 16.67
CA ALA A 100 -4.13 -4.41 15.83
C ALA A 100 -5.52 -4.05 16.39
N LYS A 101 -5.88 -2.77 16.27
CA LYS A 101 -7.24 -2.27 16.51
C LYS A 101 -8.04 -2.19 15.23
N LEU A 102 -7.34 -2.18 14.10
CA LEU A 102 -7.89 -2.21 12.76
C LEU A 102 -6.94 -3.03 11.87
N VAL A 103 -7.49 -3.91 11.06
CA VAL A 103 -6.80 -4.63 10.01
C VAL A 103 -7.36 -4.17 8.66
N VAL A 104 -6.49 -3.92 7.68
CA VAL A 104 -6.90 -3.59 6.32
C VAL A 104 -6.22 -4.58 5.37
N GLU A 105 -7.04 -5.30 4.64
CA GLU A 105 -6.62 -6.30 3.65
C GLU A 105 -7.12 -5.94 2.26
N ASN A 106 -6.55 -6.56 1.25
CA ASN A 106 -7.11 -6.53 -0.09
C ASN A 106 -8.38 -7.39 -0.14
N GLY A 107 -8.28 -8.63 0.29
CA GLY A 107 -9.30 -9.67 0.12
C GLY A 107 -9.29 -10.26 -1.30
N GLY A 108 -10.33 -11.03 -1.63
CA GLY A 108 -10.47 -11.64 -2.95
C GLY A 108 -9.42 -12.72 -3.28
N GLY A 109 -8.83 -13.34 -2.25
CA GLY A 109 -7.80 -14.37 -2.43
C GLY A 109 -6.37 -13.85 -2.47
N TYR A 110 -6.16 -12.54 -2.60
CA TYR A 110 -4.84 -11.94 -2.77
C TYR A 110 -3.93 -12.06 -1.53
N ASP A 111 -4.47 -11.87 -0.34
CA ASP A 111 -3.73 -11.77 0.92
C ASP A 111 -4.36 -12.58 2.06
N ASP A 112 -4.88 -13.74 1.74
CA ASP A 112 -5.58 -14.68 2.64
C ASP A 112 -4.84 -14.98 3.95
N PHE A 113 -3.50 -14.87 3.95
CA PHE A 113 -2.70 -15.07 5.16
C PHE A 113 -3.11 -14.10 6.27
N LEU A 114 -3.49 -12.87 5.92
CA LEU A 114 -3.86 -11.84 6.89
C LEU A 114 -5.21 -12.16 7.53
N HIS A 115 -6.18 -12.54 6.71
CA HIS A 115 -7.51 -12.96 7.16
C HIS A 115 -7.43 -14.17 8.11
N LYS A 116 -6.70 -15.22 7.71
CA LYS A 116 -6.48 -16.42 8.54
C LYS A 116 -5.85 -16.09 9.90
N ILE A 117 -4.89 -15.17 9.95
CA ILE A 117 -4.26 -14.76 11.20
C ILE A 117 -5.20 -13.91 12.05
N ALA A 118 -6.00 -13.04 11.44
CA ALA A 118 -7.00 -12.25 12.16
C ALA A 118 -7.98 -13.16 12.88
N ASP A 119 -8.46 -14.23 12.23
CA ASP A 119 -9.31 -15.26 12.82
C ASP A 119 -8.62 -16.01 13.96
N GLU A 120 -7.39 -16.50 13.73
CA GLU A 120 -6.59 -17.19 14.77
C GLU A 120 -6.36 -16.32 16.01
N THR A 121 -6.18 -15.03 15.83
CA THR A 121 -5.93 -14.05 16.89
C THR A 121 -7.21 -13.42 17.46
N LYS A 122 -8.37 -13.83 16.96
CA LYS A 122 -9.72 -13.36 17.38
C LYS A 122 -9.91 -11.87 17.22
N ILE A 123 -9.38 -11.30 16.16
CA ILE A 123 -9.76 -9.97 15.70
C ILE A 123 -11.16 -10.09 15.11
N GLY A 124 -12.13 -9.36 15.66
CA GLY A 124 -13.49 -9.40 15.13
C GLY A 124 -13.56 -8.80 13.73
N HIS A 125 -14.35 -9.40 12.85
CA HIS A 125 -14.56 -8.91 11.46
C HIS A 125 -14.98 -7.45 11.41
N GLU A 126 -15.67 -6.96 12.44
CA GLU A 126 -16.00 -5.53 12.57
C GLU A 126 -14.76 -4.63 12.71
N ASN A 127 -13.57 -5.18 12.95
CA ASN A 127 -12.29 -4.50 13.01
C ASN A 127 -11.42 -4.79 11.78
N MET A 128 -12.00 -5.34 10.73
CA MET A 128 -11.36 -5.58 9.44
C MET A 128 -12.01 -4.73 8.35
N ILE A 129 -11.24 -4.35 7.36
CA ILE A 129 -11.70 -3.70 6.13
C ILE A 129 -11.06 -4.45 4.98
N SER A 130 -11.89 -5.04 4.11
CA SER A 130 -11.47 -5.62 2.83
C SER A 130 -11.68 -4.58 1.72
N ALA A 131 -10.62 -4.29 0.97
CA ALA A 131 -10.68 -3.38 -0.16
C ALA A 131 -11.57 -3.93 -1.29
N VAL A 132 -11.56 -5.25 -1.50
CA VAL A 132 -12.44 -5.93 -2.46
C VAL A 132 -13.90 -5.77 -2.08
N GLU A 133 -14.27 -5.99 -0.82
CA GLU A 133 -15.65 -5.78 -0.36
C GLU A 133 -16.10 -4.32 -0.54
N VAL A 134 -15.25 -3.37 -0.13
CA VAL A 134 -15.51 -1.94 -0.27
C VAL A 134 -15.64 -1.51 -1.73
N SER A 135 -14.95 -2.17 -2.64
CA SER A 135 -15.01 -1.89 -4.08
C SER A 135 -16.42 -2.07 -4.64
N GLY A 136 -17.12 -3.13 -4.21
CA GLY A 136 -18.37 -3.58 -4.79
C GLY A 136 -18.20 -4.14 -6.20
N LEU A 137 -16.98 -4.54 -6.59
CA LEU A 137 -16.66 -5.08 -7.92
C LEU A 137 -16.72 -6.60 -7.96
N ALA A 138 -16.49 -7.27 -6.81
CA ALA A 138 -16.58 -8.72 -6.73
C ALA A 138 -18.02 -9.21 -6.94
N PRO A 139 -18.22 -10.38 -7.59
CA PRO A 139 -19.53 -11.02 -7.66
C PRO A 139 -20.10 -11.27 -6.27
N GLU A 140 -21.46 -11.17 -6.13
CA GLU A 140 -22.12 -11.35 -4.83
C GLU A 140 -21.84 -12.73 -4.19
N GLU A 141 -21.55 -13.76 -4.98
CA GLU A 141 -21.23 -15.12 -4.50
C GLU A 141 -19.84 -15.21 -3.85
N GLU A 142 -18.91 -14.35 -4.21
CA GLU A 142 -17.56 -14.31 -3.64
C GLU A 142 -17.46 -13.42 -2.40
N SER A 143 -18.38 -12.48 -2.23
CA SER A 143 -18.39 -11.55 -1.09
C SER A 143 -18.81 -12.21 0.25
N HIS A 144 -19.37 -13.44 0.22
CA HIS A 144 -19.86 -14.15 1.41
C HIS A 144 -19.04 -15.37 1.83
N SER A 145 -17.87 -15.64 1.23
CA SER A 145 -17.08 -16.82 1.55
C SER A 145 -16.35 -16.79 2.91
N ALA A 146 -16.58 -15.76 3.74
CA ALA A 146 -16.01 -15.68 5.08
C ALA A 146 -16.61 -16.68 6.11
N ASP A 147 -17.72 -17.39 5.80
CA ASP A 147 -18.44 -18.22 6.76
C ASP A 147 -18.48 -19.73 6.45
N ALA A 148 -17.79 -20.22 5.42
CA ALA A 148 -17.82 -21.64 5.07
C ALA A 148 -16.53 -22.36 5.52
N HIS A 149 -16.50 -22.85 6.76
CA HIS A 149 -15.56 -23.87 7.22
C HIS A 149 -15.80 -25.18 6.47
N SER A 150 -15.14 -25.39 5.34
CA SER A 150 -14.98 -26.73 4.76
C SER A 150 -13.50 -27.00 4.54
N ASP A 151 -12.97 -28.03 5.22
CA ASP A 151 -11.60 -28.55 5.12
C ASP A 151 -11.34 -29.27 3.77
N GLU A 152 -11.84 -28.77 2.67
CA GLU A 152 -11.49 -29.25 1.34
C GLU A 152 -10.41 -28.31 0.76
N PRO A 153 -9.38 -28.83 0.07
CA PRO A 153 -8.42 -27.98 -0.64
C PRO A 153 -9.15 -27.33 -1.81
N HIS A 154 -9.63 -26.12 -1.60
CA HIS A 154 -10.21 -25.32 -2.67
C HIS A 154 -9.12 -24.97 -3.67
N ALA A 155 -9.19 -25.54 -4.85
CA ALA A 155 -8.59 -24.95 -6.03
C ALA A 155 -9.31 -23.61 -6.22
N HIS A 156 -8.60 -22.51 -5.92
CA HIS A 156 -9.11 -21.18 -6.14
C HIS A 156 -9.33 -21.00 -7.64
N ASP A 157 -10.59 -20.97 -8.06
CA ASP A 157 -10.96 -20.61 -9.43
C ASP A 157 -10.86 -19.09 -9.54
N HIS A 158 -9.64 -18.58 -9.78
CA HIS A 158 -9.36 -17.14 -9.99
C HIS A 158 -9.91 -16.63 -11.34
N GLY A 159 -10.76 -17.38 -12.02
CA GLY A 159 -11.14 -17.17 -13.42
C GLY A 159 -12.12 -16.03 -13.71
N SER A 160 -12.67 -15.30 -12.73
CA SER A 160 -13.72 -14.33 -13.02
C SER A 160 -13.55 -12.93 -12.40
N PHE A 161 -12.75 -12.76 -11.38
CA PHE A 161 -12.62 -11.49 -10.68
C PHE A 161 -11.14 -11.04 -10.59
N ASN A 162 -10.86 -9.80 -10.98
CA ASN A 162 -9.55 -9.19 -10.82
C ASN A 162 -9.43 -8.54 -9.44
N GLU A 163 -8.66 -9.14 -8.55
CA GLU A 163 -8.47 -8.71 -7.18
C GLU A 163 -7.56 -7.48 -7.03
N HIS A 164 -6.89 -7.03 -8.08
CA HIS A 164 -5.94 -5.90 -8.05
C HIS A 164 -6.65 -4.54 -7.92
N VAL A 165 -7.59 -4.43 -6.98
CA VAL A 165 -8.50 -3.28 -6.81
C VAL A 165 -7.79 -1.98 -6.41
N TRP A 166 -6.54 -2.05 -5.97
CA TRP A 166 -5.76 -0.83 -5.68
C TRP A 166 -5.39 -0.01 -6.92
N TYR A 167 -5.53 -0.58 -8.13
CA TYR A 167 -5.43 0.16 -9.38
C TYR A 167 -6.74 0.87 -9.78
N SER A 168 -7.83 0.66 -9.06
CA SER A 168 -9.07 1.41 -9.18
C SER A 168 -9.05 2.63 -8.26
N LEU A 169 -8.90 3.83 -8.83
CA LEU A 169 -8.90 5.07 -8.05
C LEU A 169 -10.21 5.31 -7.31
N ASP A 170 -11.34 4.87 -7.87
CA ASP A 170 -12.66 4.94 -7.22
C ASP A 170 -12.70 4.06 -5.97
N THR A 171 -12.22 2.82 -6.08
CA THR A 171 -12.12 1.90 -4.95
C THR A 171 -11.25 2.46 -3.83
N MET A 172 -10.10 3.03 -4.15
CA MET A 172 -9.22 3.63 -3.13
C MET A 172 -9.85 4.87 -2.48
N GLY A 173 -10.67 5.60 -3.20
CA GLY A 173 -11.51 6.66 -2.62
C GLY A 173 -12.52 6.13 -1.62
N LYS A 174 -13.24 5.06 -1.96
CA LYS A 174 -14.18 4.37 -1.06
C LYS A 174 -13.47 3.78 0.16
N LEU A 175 -12.29 3.18 -0.04
CA LEU A 175 -11.46 2.66 1.04
C LEU A 175 -11.05 3.76 2.03
N ALA A 176 -10.66 4.93 1.53
CA ALA A 176 -10.33 6.07 2.39
C ALA A 176 -11.52 6.51 3.25
N ASP A 177 -12.74 6.50 2.70
CA ASP A 177 -13.95 6.79 3.46
C ASP A 177 -14.23 5.71 4.53
N ALA A 178 -14.09 4.43 4.18
CA ALA A 178 -14.28 3.30 5.11
C ALA A 178 -13.25 3.36 6.27
N VAL A 179 -11.98 3.63 5.96
CA VAL A 179 -10.92 3.82 6.95
C VAL A 179 -11.24 5.01 7.86
N ALA A 180 -11.66 6.17 7.31
CA ALA A 180 -12.00 7.35 8.10
C ALA A 180 -13.17 7.08 9.05
N ALA A 181 -14.22 6.39 8.59
CA ALA A 181 -15.37 6.00 9.40
C ALA A 181 -14.95 5.06 10.54
N LYS A 182 -14.12 4.05 10.25
CA LYS A 182 -13.64 3.09 11.25
C LYS A 182 -12.73 3.75 12.29
N LEU A 183 -11.76 4.54 11.86
CA LEU A 183 -10.90 5.30 12.77
C LEU A 183 -11.71 6.28 13.63
N GLY A 184 -12.72 6.93 13.04
CA GLY A 184 -13.65 7.81 13.77
C GLY A 184 -14.48 7.07 14.84
N SER A 185 -14.80 5.79 14.63
CA SER A 185 -15.44 4.95 15.63
C SER A 185 -14.51 4.56 16.79
N LEU A 186 -13.19 4.43 16.51
CA LEU A 186 -12.16 4.11 17.50
C LEU A 186 -11.67 5.35 18.27
N ASP A 187 -11.68 6.51 17.62
CA ASP A 187 -11.37 7.82 18.23
C ASP A 187 -12.35 8.89 17.76
N ALA A 188 -13.48 8.97 18.44
CA ALA A 188 -14.55 9.95 18.12
C ALA A 188 -14.06 11.40 18.22
N GLY A 189 -13.04 11.70 19.04
CA GLY A 189 -12.46 13.03 19.17
C GLY A 189 -11.72 13.50 17.90
N SER A 190 -11.23 12.56 17.10
CA SER A 190 -10.49 12.83 15.86
C SER A 190 -11.31 12.55 14.59
N ALA A 191 -12.59 12.16 14.70
CA ALA A 191 -13.41 11.74 13.55
C ALA A 191 -13.45 12.79 12.42
N ALA A 192 -13.63 14.08 12.76
CA ALA A 192 -13.64 15.16 11.77
C ALA A 192 -12.29 15.31 11.03
N THR A 193 -11.17 15.03 11.72
CA THR A 193 -9.83 15.04 11.12
C THR A 193 -9.70 13.90 10.11
N PHE A 194 -10.11 12.69 10.46
CA PHE A 194 -10.05 11.55 9.55
C PHE A 194 -10.90 11.77 8.29
N THR A 195 -12.12 12.26 8.45
CA THR A 195 -12.99 12.62 7.32
C THR A 195 -12.34 13.67 6.43
N GLY A 196 -11.80 14.76 7.01
CA GLY A 196 -11.13 15.81 6.25
C GLY A 196 -9.89 15.32 5.49
N ASN A 197 -9.12 14.39 6.09
CA ASN A 197 -7.98 13.76 5.45
C ASN A 197 -8.41 12.85 4.28
N ALA A 198 -9.47 12.05 4.47
CA ALA A 198 -10.04 11.21 3.40
C ALA A 198 -10.53 12.08 2.23
N ASP A 199 -11.21 13.20 2.51
CA ASP A 199 -11.65 14.14 1.47
C ASP A 199 -10.45 14.76 0.72
N ALA A 200 -9.38 15.10 1.42
CA ALA A 200 -8.16 15.62 0.80
C ALA A 200 -7.47 14.56 -0.07
N PHE A 201 -7.45 13.30 0.37
CA PHE A 201 -6.94 12.17 -0.42
C PHE A 201 -7.78 11.97 -1.69
N LYS A 202 -9.12 11.88 -1.58
CA LYS A 202 -10.03 11.76 -2.72
C LYS A 202 -9.91 12.91 -3.70
N ALA A 203 -9.69 14.13 -3.24
CA ALA A 203 -9.47 15.28 -4.13
C ALA A 203 -8.24 15.10 -5.02
N LYS A 204 -7.15 14.50 -4.51
CA LYS A 204 -5.97 14.16 -5.32
C LYS A 204 -6.28 13.06 -6.35
N LEU A 205 -7.03 12.00 -5.95
CA LEU A 205 -7.46 10.95 -6.88
C LEU A 205 -8.34 11.49 -8.00
N ASN A 206 -9.24 12.42 -7.71
CA ASN A 206 -10.07 13.09 -8.71
C ASN A 206 -9.25 13.85 -9.76
N GLY A 207 -8.10 14.41 -9.38
CA GLY A 207 -7.13 14.99 -10.32
C GLY A 207 -6.58 13.96 -11.30
N LEU A 208 -6.21 12.77 -10.81
CA LEU A 208 -5.74 11.64 -11.64
C LEU A 208 -6.85 11.10 -12.54
N THR A 209 -8.06 10.94 -12.00
CA THR A 209 -9.24 10.52 -12.77
C THR A 209 -9.54 11.50 -13.91
N THR A 210 -9.38 12.80 -13.68
CA THR A 210 -9.54 13.81 -14.74
C THR A 210 -8.49 13.61 -15.85
N THR A 211 -7.25 13.30 -15.49
CA THR A 211 -6.20 13.00 -16.46
C THR A 211 -6.50 11.73 -17.25
N LEU A 212 -6.95 10.66 -16.60
CA LEU A 212 -7.38 9.41 -17.24
C LEU A 212 -8.54 9.65 -18.22
N ASN A 213 -9.53 10.45 -17.84
CA ASN A 213 -10.64 10.81 -18.73
C ASN A 213 -10.17 11.55 -19.99
N ASN A 214 -9.17 12.43 -19.87
CA ASN A 214 -8.57 13.09 -21.03
C ASN A 214 -7.81 12.10 -21.93
N VAL A 215 -7.09 11.13 -21.32
CA VAL A 215 -6.42 10.04 -22.05
C VAL A 215 -7.46 9.20 -22.79
N LYS A 216 -8.52 8.80 -22.10
CA LYS A 216 -9.63 8.02 -22.67
C LYS A 216 -10.25 8.73 -23.86
N ALA A 217 -10.62 10.01 -23.72
CA ALA A 217 -11.26 10.76 -24.79
C ALA A 217 -10.42 10.86 -26.08
N ALA A 218 -9.08 10.79 -25.96
CA ALA A 218 -8.15 10.86 -27.08
C ALA A 218 -7.77 9.47 -27.63
N ASN A 219 -7.95 8.38 -26.87
CA ASN A 219 -7.35 7.06 -27.15
C ASN A 219 -8.32 5.88 -26.88
N GLU A 220 -9.62 6.13 -26.89
CA GLU A 220 -10.62 5.09 -26.63
C GLU A 220 -10.42 3.86 -27.51
N HIS A 221 -10.47 2.68 -26.91
CA HIS A 221 -10.28 1.37 -27.55
C HIS A 221 -8.88 1.12 -28.14
N GLN A 222 -7.86 1.91 -27.77
CA GLN A 222 -6.49 1.59 -28.20
C GLN A 222 -6.05 0.27 -27.55
N PRO A 223 -5.51 -0.67 -28.37
CA PRO A 223 -5.12 -1.99 -27.89
C PRO A 223 -3.80 -1.93 -27.11
N VAL A 224 -3.76 -2.67 -26.00
CA VAL A 224 -2.57 -2.87 -25.17
C VAL A 224 -2.36 -4.35 -24.87
N ALA A 225 -1.16 -4.71 -24.43
CA ALA A 225 -0.88 -6.04 -23.89
C ALA A 225 -0.49 -5.92 -22.42
N ILE A 226 -0.71 -7.00 -21.67
CA ILE A 226 -0.35 -7.13 -20.25
C ILE A 226 0.42 -8.42 -20.03
N THR A 227 1.22 -8.51 -18.95
CA THR A 227 1.73 -9.80 -18.46
C THR A 227 0.76 -10.44 -17.49
N GLU A 228 0.10 -9.64 -16.69
CA GLU A 228 -0.88 -10.04 -15.67
C GLU A 228 -1.98 -8.99 -15.54
N PRO A 229 -3.13 -9.32 -14.92
CA PRO A 229 -4.26 -8.41 -14.78
C PRO A 229 -4.01 -7.21 -13.84
N VAL A 230 -2.86 -7.13 -13.18
CA VAL A 230 -2.48 -6.13 -12.18
C VAL A 230 -2.95 -4.69 -12.51
N PRO A 231 -2.61 -4.08 -13.67
CA PRO A 231 -3.00 -2.69 -13.94
C PRO A 231 -4.34 -2.52 -14.65
N LEU A 232 -5.13 -3.60 -14.85
CA LEU A 232 -6.31 -3.56 -15.73
C LEU A 232 -7.31 -2.46 -15.36
N TYR A 233 -7.64 -2.27 -14.08
CA TYR A 233 -8.58 -1.21 -13.68
C TYR A 233 -8.10 0.19 -14.10
N LEU A 234 -6.80 0.44 -14.06
CA LEU A 234 -6.23 1.72 -14.49
C LEU A 234 -6.24 1.86 -16.02
N LEU A 235 -5.93 0.77 -16.74
CA LEU A 235 -5.94 0.73 -18.21
C LEU A 235 -7.36 0.91 -18.75
N GLU A 236 -8.35 0.25 -18.16
CA GLU A 236 -9.77 0.39 -18.50
C GLU A 236 -10.28 1.81 -18.21
N ALA A 237 -9.89 2.40 -17.07
CA ALA A 237 -10.20 3.79 -16.76
C ALA A 237 -9.59 4.77 -17.78
N ALA A 238 -8.46 4.42 -18.39
CA ALA A 238 -7.86 5.14 -19.52
C ALA A 238 -8.53 4.83 -20.87
N GLY A 239 -9.55 3.95 -20.92
CA GLY A 239 -10.28 3.56 -22.12
C GLY A 239 -9.53 2.60 -23.04
N LEU A 240 -8.50 1.92 -22.52
CA LEU A 240 -7.67 0.99 -23.27
C LEU A 240 -8.25 -0.42 -23.27
N GLU A 241 -7.93 -1.20 -24.29
CA GLU A 241 -8.44 -2.55 -24.48
C GLU A 241 -7.30 -3.57 -24.42
N ASN A 242 -7.34 -4.47 -23.45
CA ASN A 242 -6.39 -5.57 -23.35
C ASN A 242 -6.61 -6.57 -24.51
N LYS A 243 -5.54 -6.92 -25.20
CA LYS A 243 -5.52 -7.91 -26.30
C LYS A 243 -4.68 -9.15 -25.99
N THR A 244 -4.12 -9.22 -24.78
CA THR A 244 -3.39 -10.42 -24.35
C THR A 244 -4.35 -11.60 -24.27
N PRO A 245 -3.98 -12.79 -24.77
CA PRO A 245 -4.77 -13.98 -24.53
C PRO A 245 -4.96 -14.23 -23.03
N GLU A 246 -6.21 -14.39 -22.58
CA GLU A 246 -6.56 -14.62 -21.17
C GLU A 246 -5.77 -15.80 -20.58
N ALA A 247 -5.65 -16.91 -21.32
CA ALA A 247 -4.88 -18.07 -20.89
C ALA A 247 -3.37 -17.78 -20.65
N TYR A 248 -2.84 -16.67 -21.19
CA TYR A 248 -1.48 -16.24 -20.88
C TYR A 248 -1.41 -15.54 -19.53
N SER A 249 -2.21 -14.50 -19.36
CA SER A 249 -2.17 -13.67 -18.14
C SER A 249 -2.62 -14.47 -16.91
N ALA A 250 -3.63 -15.32 -17.03
CA ALA A 250 -4.06 -16.22 -15.97
C ALA A 250 -2.96 -17.21 -15.56
N ALA A 251 -2.30 -17.87 -16.51
CA ALA A 251 -1.22 -18.82 -16.19
C ALA A 251 -0.03 -18.12 -15.50
N VAL A 252 0.29 -16.87 -15.90
CA VAL A 252 1.37 -16.10 -15.24
C VAL A 252 0.97 -15.75 -13.82
N GLU A 253 -0.25 -15.26 -13.59
CA GLU A 253 -0.78 -14.89 -12.28
C GLU A 253 -0.86 -16.09 -11.31
N GLU A 254 -1.31 -17.23 -11.80
CA GLU A 254 -1.35 -18.49 -11.04
C GLU A 254 0.05 -19.12 -10.80
N GLY A 255 1.11 -18.53 -11.35
CA GLY A 255 2.46 -19.10 -11.26
C GLY A 255 2.60 -20.45 -11.98
N THR A 256 1.73 -20.74 -12.95
CA THR A 256 1.73 -21.97 -13.73
C THR A 256 2.46 -21.80 -15.09
N ASP A 257 2.82 -22.93 -15.72
CA ASP A 257 3.49 -22.87 -17.02
C ASP A 257 2.52 -22.45 -18.13
N VAL A 258 2.84 -21.35 -18.83
CA VAL A 258 2.10 -20.90 -20.01
C VAL A 258 2.27 -21.94 -21.14
N PRO A 259 1.17 -22.46 -21.74
CA PRO A 259 1.27 -23.35 -22.89
C PRO A 259 2.07 -22.72 -24.05
N ALA A 260 2.94 -23.49 -24.70
CA ALA A 260 3.83 -22.97 -25.75
C ALA A 260 3.10 -22.29 -26.91
N SER A 261 1.89 -22.76 -27.25
CA SER A 261 1.04 -22.13 -28.28
C SER A 261 0.53 -20.76 -27.85
N VAL A 262 0.15 -20.60 -26.57
CA VAL A 262 -0.33 -19.34 -25.97
C VAL A 262 0.82 -18.33 -25.83
N LEU A 263 1.99 -18.79 -25.37
CA LEU A 263 3.19 -17.95 -25.34
C LEU A 263 3.58 -17.44 -26.74
N LYS A 264 3.49 -18.34 -27.76
CA LYS A 264 3.73 -17.94 -29.14
C LYS A 264 2.71 -16.91 -29.63
N GLU A 265 1.44 -17.10 -29.38
CA GLU A 265 0.37 -16.15 -29.73
C GLU A 265 0.62 -14.78 -29.11
N THR A 266 0.98 -14.73 -27.82
CA THR A 266 1.30 -13.48 -27.11
C THR A 266 2.54 -12.80 -27.70
N THR A 267 3.59 -13.54 -28.00
CA THR A 267 4.79 -12.96 -28.65
C THR A 267 4.51 -12.50 -30.08
N ASP A 268 3.67 -13.20 -30.86
CA ASP A 268 3.25 -12.78 -32.20
C ASP A 268 2.40 -11.50 -32.15
N LEU A 269 1.52 -11.35 -31.13
CA LEU A 269 0.75 -10.13 -30.89
C LEU A 269 1.67 -8.91 -30.78
N LEU A 270 2.72 -9.00 -29.95
CA LEU A 270 3.72 -7.94 -29.81
C LEU A 270 4.54 -7.75 -31.09
N GLY A 271 4.91 -8.84 -31.76
CA GLY A 271 5.63 -8.84 -33.04
C GLY A 271 4.87 -8.13 -34.16
N SER A 272 3.55 -8.18 -34.14
CA SER A 272 2.68 -7.54 -35.14
C SER A 272 2.56 -6.01 -34.96
N LYS A 273 3.03 -5.46 -33.83
CA LYS A 273 2.91 -4.03 -33.44
C LYS A 273 1.45 -3.54 -33.39
N SER A 274 0.52 -4.47 -33.15
CA SER A 274 -0.92 -4.14 -33.08
C SER A 274 -1.33 -3.55 -31.74
N VAL A 275 -0.43 -3.50 -30.74
CA VAL A 275 -0.64 -2.94 -29.41
C VAL A 275 0.21 -1.69 -29.18
N ARG A 276 -0.28 -0.76 -28.39
CA ARG A 276 0.39 0.52 -28.11
C ARG A 276 1.58 0.35 -27.17
N PHE A 277 1.46 -0.54 -26.20
CA PHE A 277 2.52 -0.86 -25.23
C PHE A 277 2.23 -2.22 -24.58
N LEU A 278 3.24 -2.77 -23.92
CA LEU A 278 3.13 -3.87 -22.95
C LEU A 278 3.14 -3.31 -21.54
N ALA A 279 2.10 -3.59 -20.75
CA ALA A 279 2.11 -3.40 -19.31
C ALA A 279 2.74 -4.63 -18.65
N TYR A 280 3.88 -4.45 -18.04
CA TYR A 280 4.74 -5.50 -17.50
C TYR A 280 4.74 -5.43 -15.97
N ASN A 281 4.37 -6.53 -15.30
CA ASN A 281 4.55 -6.64 -13.86
C ASN A 281 6.00 -7.01 -13.54
N GLU A 282 6.70 -6.17 -12.80
CA GLU A 282 8.10 -6.40 -12.42
C GLU A 282 8.25 -7.40 -11.26
N GLN A 283 7.16 -7.71 -10.54
CA GLN A 283 7.22 -8.58 -9.35
C GLN A 283 7.14 -10.07 -9.71
N THR A 284 6.60 -10.41 -10.87
CA THR A 284 6.46 -11.78 -11.36
C THR A 284 7.37 -12.05 -12.56
N GLU A 285 8.60 -11.55 -12.48
CA GLU A 285 9.59 -11.76 -13.54
C GLU A 285 10.04 -13.22 -13.61
N GLY A 286 9.86 -13.83 -14.79
CA GLY A 286 10.23 -15.21 -15.07
C GLY A 286 10.52 -15.45 -16.55
N PRO A 287 11.00 -16.66 -16.92
CA PRO A 287 11.42 -16.93 -18.30
C PRO A 287 10.37 -16.61 -19.36
N GLN A 288 9.09 -16.79 -19.04
CA GLN A 288 7.97 -16.59 -19.96
C GLN A 288 7.59 -15.11 -20.06
N THR A 289 7.54 -14.38 -18.95
CA THR A 289 7.29 -12.93 -18.94
C THR A 289 8.45 -12.15 -19.57
N GLU A 290 9.69 -12.58 -19.33
CA GLU A 290 10.87 -12.05 -20.02
C GLU A 290 10.86 -12.31 -21.52
N ALA A 291 10.35 -13.48 -21.99
CA ALA A 291 10.26 -13.74 -23.41
C ALA A 291 9.29 -12.76 -24.09
N VAL A 292 8.17 -12.46 -23.45
CA VAL A 292 7.17 -11.48 -23.91
C VAL A 292 7.76 -10.06 -23.89
N LYS A 293 8.46 -9.67 -22.82
CA LYS A 293 9.18 -8.39 -22.73
C LYS A 293 10.18 -8.20 -23.86
N ARG A 294 11.02 -9.24 -24.12
CA ARG A 294 11.98 -9.23 -25.23
C ARG A 294 11.32 -9.12 -26.60
N ALA A 295 10.16 -9.75 -26.79
CA ALA A 295 9.40 -9.64 -28.04
C ALA A 295 8.85 -8.22 -28.26
N ALA A 296 8.36 -7.56 -27.20
CA ALA A 296 7.94 -6.17 -27.23
C ALA A 296 9.12 -5.25 -27.60
N GLU A 297 10.24 -5.37 -26.91
CA GLU A 297 11.44 -4.56 -27.12
C GLU A 297 12.00 -4.73 -28.55
N ALA A 298 12.12 -5.98 -29.02
CA ALA A 298 12.61 -6.31 -30.37
C ALA A 298 11.70 -5.71 -31.47
N SER A 299 10.41 -5.56 -31.18
CA SER A 299 9.43 -4.99 -32.10
C SER A 299 9.30 -3.46 -31.97
N GLY A 300 9.96 -2.85 -30.97
CA GLY A 300 9.85 -1.44 -30.66
C GLY A 300 8.52 -1.05 -30.01
N VAL A 301 7.81 -2.02 -29.43
CA VAL A 301 6.63 -1.80 -28.58
C VAL A 301 7.12 -1.32 -27.21
N PRO A 302 6.68 -0.16 -26.71
CA PRO A 302 7.06 0.33 -25.38
C PRO A 302 6.69 -0.66 -24.29
N VAL A 303 7.56 -0.81 -23.29
CA VAL A 303 7.28 -1.59 -22.07
C VAL A 303 7.07 -0.60 -20.93
N LEU A 304 5.94 -0.67 -20.26
CA LEU A 304 5.61 0.11 -19.07
C LEU A 304 5.60 -0.83 -17.86
N ASN A 305 6.40 -0.49 -16.88
CA ASN A 305 6.56 -1.30 -15.68
C ASN A 305 5.49 -0.93 -14.65
N PHE A 306 4.86 -1.94 -14.08
CA PHE A 306 3.90 -1.85 -12.99
C PHE A 306 4.36 -2.74 -11.84
N THR A 307 3.86 -2.46 -10.64
CA THR A 307 4.17 -3.22 -9.43
C THR A 307 2.89 -3.46 -8.62
N GLU A 308 2.89 -4.45 -7.74
CA GLU A 308 1.78 -4.75 -6.84
C GLU A 308 1.94 -4.05 -5.49
N THR A 309 3.17 -3.74 -5.13
CA THR A 309 3.51 -3.04 -3.90
C THR A 309 4.00 -1.63 -4.19
N LEU A 310 3.84 -0.75 -3.23
CA LEU A 310 4.24 0.66 -3.34
C LEU A 310 5.77 0.76 -3.47
N PRO A 311 6.28 1.39 -4.55
CA PRO A 311 7.72 1.59 -4.73
C PRO A 311 8.33 2.45 -3.62
N GLU A 312 9.60 2.18 -3.30
CA GLU A 312 10.31 2.89 -2.25
C GLU A 312 10.34 4.41 -2.50
N GLY A 313 10.03 5.17 -1.44
CA GLY A 313 10.09 6.63 -1.46
C GLY A 313 8.88 7.31 -2.13
N LYS A 314 7.86 6.57 -2.55
CA LYS A 314 6.62 7.12 -3.10
C LYS A 314 5.45 6.95 -2.13
N ASP A 315 4.49 7.88 -2.18
CA ASP A 315 3.15 7.66 -1.67
C ASP A 315 2.23 7.09 -2.77
N TYR A 316 1.06 6.61 -2.40
CA TYR A 316 0.11 6.00 -3.33
C TYR A 316 -0.28 6.96 -4.48
N VAL A 317 -0.52 8.23 -4.16
CA VAL A 317 -0.95 9.23 -5.15
C VAL A 317 0.17 9.51 -6.15
N GLN A 318 1.41 9.63 -5.69
CA GLN A 318 2.58 9.82 -6.55
C GLN A 318 2.80 8.61 -7.46
N TRP A 319 2.72 7.41 -6.91
CA TRP A 319 2.85 6.18 -7.68
C TRP A 319 1.78 6.07 -8.78
N MET A 320 0.51 6.32 -8.45
CA MET A 320 -0.57 6.31 -9.45
C MET A 320 -0.41 7.46 -10.47
N ALA A 321 0.08 8.63 -10.05
CA ALA A 321 0.36 9.73 -10.97
C ALA A 321 1.43 9.35 -12.00
N ASP A 322 2.51 8.69 -11.58
CA ASP A 322 3.58 8.22 -12.47
C ASP A 322 3.06 7.16 -13.45
N ASN A 323 2.20 6.24 -12.99
CA ASN A 323 1.57 5.24 -13.85
C ASN A 323 0.68 5.90 -14.91
N VAL A 324 -0.16 6.85 -14.51
CA VAL A 324 -1.02 7.62 -15.44
C VAL A 324 -0.20 8.40 -16.45
N GLU A 325 0.90 9.05 -16.03
CA GLU A 325 1.78 9.80 -16.93
C GLU A 325 2.52 8.86 -17.92
N SER A 326 2.95 7.69 -17.44
CA SER A 326 3.60 6.67 -18.28
C SER A 326 2.65 6.18 -19.38
N ILE A 327 1.40 5.86 -19.01
CA ILE A 327 0.34 5.49 -19.97
C ILE A 327 0.12 6.62 -20.99
N ALA A 328 -0.13 7.86 -20.51
CA ALA A 328 -0.37 9.00 -21.37
C ALA A 328 0.80 9.29 -22.32
N SER A 329 2.04 9.08 -21.88
CA SER A 329 3.25 9.29 -22.68
C SER A 329 3.44 8.21 -23.75
N ALA A 330 3.14 6.95 -23.45
CA ALA A 330 3.21 5.84 -24.40
C ALA A 330 2.19 5.99 -25.54
N LEU A 331 1.03 6.56 -25.25
CA LEU A 331 -0.04 6.77 -26.24
C LEU A 331 0.18 7.97 -27.18
N LYS A 332 1.12 8.87 -26.87
CA LYS A 332 1.50 10.00 -27.73
C LYS A 332 2.43 9.60 -28.88
N LYS A 333 3.03 8.42 -28.80
CA LYS A 333 3.95 7.88 -29.81
C LYS A 333 3.18 7.03 -30.83
#